data_e2b4ae85455827955fa7adff9f1e6a02
#
_entry.id   e2b4ae85455827955fa7adff9f1e6a02
#
_cell.length_a   1.000
_cell.length_b   1.000
_cell.length_c   1.000
_cell.angle_alpha   90.00
_cell.angle_beta   90.00
_cell.angle_gamma   90.00
#
_symmetry.space_group_name_H-M   'P 1'
#
loop_
_entity.id
_entity.type
_entity.pdbx_description
1 polymer ?
#
loop_
_entity_poly.entity_id
_entity_poly.type
_entity_poly.pdbx_seq_one_letter_code
_entity_poly.pdbx_strand_id
1 'polypeptide(L)'
;MEKLKLIKHLINFIDESPSNYFACINAKNILNEKGFTELFETEEWKLKKGGKYFVTINDSGIIAFTIGSEKISKSGYKIAASHTDSPGFLIKPSPEINRKGFNILNTEVYGGPILSTWFDRPLSFSGRVFVESDNALKPKKYFINYDKDLFIIPSLCIHQNRGVNDGMAINAQKDTLPLVTITDDKEKFYLKKLLAKQLKVKEDKILSYDLNLYSREKGCLLGANEEFISVGRLDNLAALHAELMSLVDNKDKKNTCVVVGYDNEEIGSNSIQGADSPTLKNILERISNAMKLSFEEHQQALSNSFVISNDAAHSIHPNYLEKSDPTNEPKINAGPVIKMAANKSYITDGYSKSVIEKIAKDSKIPIQTFVNRSDVRGGSTIGPIQQSQIRILGIDIGSPLLSMHSVRELGGVDDHYNLYRLISEFFKI
;
A
#
# COMPACT_ATOMS: atom_id res chain seq x y z
N MET A 1 13.49 13.81 9.85
CA MET A 1 14.35 12.62 10.16
C MET A 1 15.59 12.64 9.26
N GLU A 2 16.74 12.09 9.69
CA GLU A 2 17.92 11.91 8.83
C GLU A 2 17.67 10.85 7.75
N LYS A 3 18.25 11.05 6.54
CA LYS A 3 18.00 10.23 5.36
C LYS A 3 18.20 8.73 5.62
N LEU A 4 19.39 8.32 6.04
CA LEU A 4 19.68 6.88 6.24
C LEU A 4 18.78 6.24 7.32
N LYS A 5 18.46 6.98 8.38
CA LYS A 5 17.54 6.51 9.42
C LYS A 5 16.13 6.28 8.86
N LEU A 6 15.65 7.19 8.01
CA LEU A 6 14.35 7.07 7.34
C LEU A 6 14.30 5.84 6.44
N ILE A 7 15.36 5.59 5.66
CA ILE A 7 15.43 4.46 4.73
C ILE A 7 15.47 3.13 5.48
N LYS A 8 16.28 3.01 6.54
CA LYS A 8 16.29 1.80 7.37
C LYS A 8 14.94 1.55 8.03
N HIS A 9 14.25 2.62 8.45
CA HIS A 9 12.91 2.53 9.01
C HIS A 9 11.89 2.07 7.96
N LEU A 10 11.97 2.56 6.71
CA LEU A 10 11.15 2.09 5.59
C LEU A 10 11.34 0.58 5.36
N ILE A 11 12.60 0.13 5.21
CA ILE A 11 12.90 -1.29 4.96
C ILE A 11 12.30 -2.15 6.08
N ASN A 12 12.51 -1.77 7.34
CA ASN A 12 11.94 -2.49 8.48
C ASN A 12 10.40 -2.45 8.47
N PHE A 13 9.80 -1.30 8.18
CA PHE A 13 8.33 -1.18 8.08
C PHE A 13 7.75 -2.14 7.03
N ILE A 14 8.38 -2.23 5.86
CA ILE A 14 7.95 -3.14 4.79
C ILE A 14 8.19 -4.61 5.19
N ASP A 15 9.34 -4.92 5.75
CA ASP A 15 9.69 -6.29 6.20
C ASP A 15 8.73 -6.84 7.26
N GLU A 16 8.26 -5.97 8.16
CA GLU A 16 7.28 -6.32 9.19
C GLU A 16 5.81 -6.21 8.70
N SER A 17 5.59 -5.77 7.45
CA SER A 17 4.28 -5.61 6.83
C SER A 17 4.07 -6.61 5.68
N PRO A 18 4.05 -7.94 5.94
CA PRO A 18 3.94 -8.96 4.89
C PRO A 18 2.57 -9.02 4.21
N SER A 19 1.56 -8.30 4.72
CA SER A 19 0.23 -8.15 4.13
C SER A 19 -0.35 -6.77 4.47
N ASN A 20 -1.41 -6.35 3.75
CA ASN A 20 -2.20 -5.15 4.03
C ASN A 20 -2.64 -5.03 5.51
N TYR A 21 -3.04 -6.14 6.14
CA TYR A 21 -3.37 -6.16 7.57
C TYR A 21 -2.19 -5.77 8.46
N PHE A 22 -1.01 -6.30 8.18
CA PHE A 22 0.20 -5.98 8.93
C PHE A 22 0.74 -4.60 8.60
N ALA A 23 0.54 -4.08 7.38
CA ALA A 23 0.81 -2.69 7.05
C ALA A 23 -0.03 -1.74 7.93
N CYS A 24 -1.33 -2.04 8.08
CA CYS A 24 -2.22 -1.29 8.96
C CYS A 24 -1.84 -1.41 10.45
N ILE A 25 -1.47 -2.61 10.92
CA ILE A 25 -1.01 -2.84 12.31
C ILE A 25 0.26 -2.02 12.59
N ASN A 26 1.24 -2.04 11.69
CA ASN A 26 2.50 -1.32 11.86
C ASN A 26 2.30 0.20 11.75
N ALA A 27 1.44 0.66 10.85
CA ALA A 27 1.02 2.07 10.82
C ALA A 27 0.38 2.51 12.14
N LYS A 28 -0.53 1.70 12.68
CA LYS A 28 -1.15 1.90 14.00
C LYS A 28 -0.11 1.95 15.13
N ASN A 29 0.89 1.06 15.12
CA ASN A 29 1.95 1.06 16.11
C ASN A 29 2.75 2.36 16.09
N ILE A 30 3.16 2.82 14.89
CA ILE A 30 3.84 4.12 14.70
C ILE A 30 3.00 5.27 15.26
N LEU A 31 1.70 5.30 14.95
CA LEU A 31 0.79 6.35 15.40
C LEU A 31 0.64 6.34 16.93
N ASN A 32 0.44 5.17 17.53
CA ASN A 32 0.33 5.02 19.00
C ASN A 32 1.60 5.50 19.71
N GLU A 33 2.80 5.13 19.24
CA GLU A 33 4.07 5.58 19.78
C GLU A 33 4.25 7.11 19.71
N LYS A 34 3.59 7.75 18.73
CA LYS A 34 3.60 9.21 18.53
C LYS A 34 2.44 9.94 19.20
N GLY A 35 1.67 9.22 20.03
CA GLY A 35 0.59 9.77 20.85
C GLY A 35 -0.68 10.11 20.09
N PHE A 36 -0.95 9.41 18.99
CA PHE A 36 -2.26 9.44 18.33
C PHE A 36 -3.25 8.59 19.10
N THR A 37 -4.50 9.02 19.14
CA THR A 37 -5.62 8.30 19.79
C THR A 37 -6.42 7.57 18.72
N GLU A 38 -6.65 6.28 18.91
CA GLU A 38 -7.55 5.50 18.05
C GLU A 38 -9.00 5.92 18.28
N LEU A 39 -9.73 6.12 17.21
CA LEU A 39 -11.15 6.39 17.18
C LEU A 39 -11.89 5.20 16.58
N PHE A 40 -13.06 4.91 17.12
CA PHE A 40 -13.93 3.85 16.61
C PHE A 40 -15.14 4.44 15.88
N GLU A 41 -15.48 3.85 14.72
CA GLU A 41 -16.61 4.34 13.92
C GLU A 41 -17.95 4.18 14.64
N THR A 42 -18.03 3.24 15.56
CA THR A 42 -19.23 2.98 16.40
C THR A 42 -19.42 3.95 17.58
N GLU A 43 -18.45 4.86 17.78
CA GLU A 43 -18.46 5.78 18.92
C GLU A 43 -18.59 7.24 18.48
N GLU A 44 -19.04 8.11 19.39
CA GLU A 44 -19.03 9.55 19.21
C GLU A 44 -17.60 10.09 19.31
N TRP A 45 -17.19 10.95 18.35
CA TRP A 45 -15.85 11.52 18.35
C TRP A 45 -15.79 12.86 19.09
N LYS A 46 -14.87 12.94 20.05
CA LYS A 46 -14.58 14.17 20.83
C LYS A 46 -13.21 14.70 20.42
N LEU A 47 -13.20 15.58 19.43
CA LEU A 47 -11.97 16.13 18.86
C LEU A 47 -11.65 17.50 19.49
N LYS A 48 -10.34 17.83 19.49
CA LYS A 48 -9.84 19.13 19.95
C LYS A 48 -8.71 19.63 19.07
N LYS A 49 -8.52 20.95 19.02
CA LYS A 49 -7.39 21.58 18.34
C LYS A 49 -6.07 21.04 18.90
N GLY A 50 -5.11 20.74 18.01
CA GLY A 50 -3.84 20.11 18.36
C GLY A 50 -3.96 18.61 18.66
N GLY A 51 -5.16 18.02 18.61
CA GLY A 51 -5.37 16.57 18.79
C GLY A 51 -4.84 15.77 17.61
N LYS A 52 -4.48 14.52 17.90
CA LYS A 52 -3.93 13.54 16.96
C LYS A 52 -4.76 12.27 17.03
N TYR A 53 -5.28 11.82 15.92
CA TYR A 53 -6.24 10.73 15.88
C TYR A 53 -6.04 9.83 14.69
N PHE A 54 -6.51 8.60 14.78
CA PHE A 54 -6.62 7.69 13.64
C PHE A 54 -7.82 6.76 13.78
N VAL A 55 -8.28 6.23 12.67
CA VAL A 55 -9.31 5.20 12.56
C VAL A 55 -8.84 4.12 11.60
N THR A 56 -9.13 2.86 11.90
CA THR A 56 -8.88 1.72 11.02
C THR A 56 -10.17 1.26 10.37
N ILE A 57 -10.12 0.99 9.08
CA ILE A 57 -11.27 0.56 8.28
C ILE A 57 -11.07 -0.90 7.90
N ASN A 58 -11.95 -1.77 8.38
CA ASN A 58 -11.92 -3.22 8.12
C ASN A 58 -10.52 -3.87 8.26
N ASP A 59 -9.72 -3.36 9.22
CA ASP A 59 -8.37 -3.84 9.58
C ASP A 59 -7.25 -3.61 8.55
N SER A 60 -7.54 -3.18 7.35
CA SER A 60 -6.56 -3.06 6.26
C SER A 60 -6.48 -1.64 5.67
N GLY A 61 -7.50 -0.80 5.85
CA GLY A 61 -7.44 0.63 5.59
C GLY A 61 -7.15 1.43 6.86
N ILE A 62 -6.49 2.59 6.73
CA ILE A 62 -6.18 3.48 7.86
C ILE A 62 -6.31 4.94 7.45
N ILE A 63 -6.93 5.76 8.32
CA ILE A 63 -7.00 7.21 8.17
C ILE A 63 -6.49 7.85 9.45
N ALA A 64 -5.38 8.58 9.35
CA ALA A 64 -4.76 9.28 10.47
C ALA A 64 -4.80 10.79 10.24
N PHE A 65 -5.06 11.58 11.29
CA PHE A 65 -5.16 13.02 11.15
C PHE A 65 -4.77 13.80 12.39
N THR A 66 -4.34 15.04 12.15
CA THR A 66 -4.10 16.04 13.20
C THR A 66 -5.05 17.21 13.02
N ILE A 67 -5.59 17.74 14.12
CA ILE A 67 -6.46 18.92 14.07
C ILE A 67 -5.62 20.19 14.25
N GLY A 68 -5.62 21.03 13.23
CA GLY A 68 -4.90 22.30 13.25
C GLY A 68 -5.49 23.35 14.18
N SER A 69 -4.74 24.42 14.40
CA SER A 69 -5.19 25.60 15.17
C SER A 69 -6.11 26.52 14.34
N GLU A 70 -5.91 26.56 13.02
CA GLU A 70 -6.76 27.33 12.12
C GLU A 70 -8.15 26.73 11.95
N LYS A 71 -9.09 27.54 11.53
CA LYS A 71 -10.45 27.10 11.23
C LYS A 71 -10.42 26.30 9.93
N ILE A 72 -10.87 25.03 9.97
CA ILE A 72 -10.80 24.11 8.84
C ILE A 72 -11.52 24.66 7.60
N SER A 73 -12.63 25.40 7.77
CA SER A 73 -13.33 26.05 6.66
C SER A 73 -12.47 27.05 5.87
N LYS A 74 -11.40 27.59 6.49
CA LYS A 74 -10.48 28.53 5.84
C LYS A 74 -9.24 27.85 5.29
N SER A 75 -8.61 26.94 6.08
CA SER A 75 -7.36 26.28 5.69
C SER A 75 -7.58 25.06 4.80
N GLY A 76 -8.78 24.46 4.82
CA GLY A 76 -9.05 23.16 4.21
C GLY A 76 -8.32 22.02 4.93
N TYR A 77 -8.42 20.85 4.37
CA TYR A 77 -7.65 19.64 4.75
C TYR A 77 -6.43 19.50 3.83
N LYS A 78 -5.28 19.18 4.39
CA LYS A 78 -4.08 18.79 3.65
C LYS A 78 -4.03 17.27 3.67
N ILE A 79 -4.35 16.63 2.55
CA ILE A 79 -4.55 15.19 2.46
C ILE A 79 -3.42 14.56 1.66
N ALA A 80 -2.83 13.48 2.17
CA ALA A 80 -1.96 12.58 1.43
C ALA A 80 -2.58 11.18 1.48
N ALA A 81 -2.70 10.53 0.32
CA ALA A 81 -3.41 9.27 0.18
C ALA A 81 -2.61 8.26 -0.64
N SER A 82 -2.48 7.07 -0.12
CA SER A 82 -1.77 5.91 -0.68
C SER A 82 -2.56 4.63 -0.45
N HIS A 83 -1.97 3.45 -0.72
CA HIS A 83 -2.62 2.18 -0.43
C HIS A 83 -1.74 1.21 0.37
N THR A 84 -2.38 0.20 0.96
CA THR A 84 -1.78 -0.78 1.88
C THR A 84 -1.56 -2.14 1.26
N ASP A 85 -2.31 -2.45 0.20
CA ASP A 85 -2.25 -3.70 -0.54
C ASP A 85 -1.11 -3.72 -1.55
N SER A 86 -0.81 -4.88 -2.09
CA SER A 86 0.21 -5.10 -3.12
C SER A 86 -0.13 -6.37 -3.90
N PRO A 87 0.29 -6.49 -5.17
CA PRO A 87 0.02 -7.67 -5.98
C PRO A 87 0.65 -8.94 -5.41
N GLY A 88 -0.05 -10.07 -5.55
CA GLY A 88 0.45 -11.35 -5.06
C GLY A 88 -0.54 -12.48 -5.19
N PHE A 89 -0.65 -13.32 -4.16
CA PHE A 89 -1.55 -14.46 -4.14
C PHE A 89 -2.33 -14.54 -2.83
N LEU A 90 -3.62 -14.85 -2.95
CA LEU A 90 -4.48 -15.22 -1.83
C LEU A 90 -4.61 -16.75 -1.76
N ILE A 91 -4.65 -17.29 -0.55
CA ILE A 91 -4.96 -18.70 -0.33
C ILE A 91 -6.47 -18.87 -0.43
N LYS A 92 -6.93 -19.71 -1.36
CA LYS A 92 -8.36 -19.98 -1.58
C LYS A 92 -9.00 -20.71 -0.38
N PRO A 93 -10.32 -20.59 -0.18
CA PRO A 93 -11.06 -21.52 0.70
C PRO A 93 -10.87 -22.98 0.24
N SER A 94 -10.70 -23.91 1.20
CA SER A 94 -10.41 -25.33 0.93
C SER A 94 -9.24 -25.52 -0.05
N PRO A 95 -8.03 -25.06 0.31
CA PRO A 95 -6.94 -24.91 -0.65
C PRO A 95 -6.15 -26.19 -0.92
N GLU A 96 -6.38 -27.25 -0.16
CA GLU A 96 -5.53 -28.44 -0.14
C GLU A 96 -5.69 -29.28 -1.41
N ILE A 97 -4.58 -29.49 -2.11
CA ILE A 97 -4.48 -30.40 -3.27
C ILE A 97 -3.38 -31.42 -2.97
N ASN A 98 -3.70 -32.72 -3.07
CA ASN A 98 -2.71 -33.79 -3.02
C ASN A 98 -2.52 -34.38 -4.42
N ARG A 99 -1.28 -34.46 -4.88
CA ARG A 99 -0.89 -35.09 -6.16
C ARG A 99 0.27 -36.05 -5.88
N LYS A 100 -0.01 -37.36 -5.85
CA LYS A 100 1.00 -38.42 -5.62
C LYS A 100 1.87 -38.16 -4.39
N GLY A 101 1.25 -37.79 -3.26
CA GLY A 101 1.94 -37.46 -2.01
C GLY A 101 2.45 -36.03 -1.89
N PHE A 102 2.55 -35.27 -2.97
CA PHE A 102 2.86 -33.83 -2.90
C PHE A 102 1.62 -33.05 -2.48
N ASN A 103 1.72 -32.34 -1.37
CA ASN A 103 0.68 -31.42 -0.91
C ASN A 103 0.99 -30.01 -1.41
N ILE A 104 0.11 -29.45 -2.20
CA ILE A 104 0.17 -28.10 -2.75
C ILE A 104 -1.08 -27.33 -2.36
N LEU A 105 -1.01 -26.01 -2.37
CA LEU A 105 -2.16 -25.15 -2.09
C LEU A 105 -2.72 -24.53 -3.36
N ASN A 106 -4.05 -24.46 -3.42
CA ASN A 106 -4.76 -23.68 -4.42
C ASN A 106 -4.77 -22.20 -4.02
N THR A 107 -4.25 -21.36 -4.89
CA THR A 107 -4.15 -19.93 -4.70
C THR A 107 -4.86 -19.16 -5.79
N GLU A 108 -5.19 -17.91 -5.53
CA GLU A 108 -5.76 -16.97 -6.47
C GLU A 108 -4.83 -15.77 -6.63
N VAL A 109 -4.62 -15.32 -7.86
CA VAL A 109 -3.84 -14.12 -8.14
C VAL A 109 -4.61 -12.90 -7.65
N TYR A 110 -3.93 -12.02 -6.92
CA TYR A 110 -4.42 -10.74 -6.46
C TYR A 110 -3.70 -9.62 -7.21
N GLY A 111 -4.46 -8.74 -7.90
CA GLY A 111 -3.87 -7.68 -8.70
C GLY A 111 -3.11 -8.19 -9.94
N GLY A 112 -2.08 -7.46 -10.33
CA GLY A 112 -1.26 -7.73 -11.51
C GLY A 112 0.20 -8.11 -11.22
N PRO A 113 0.53 -9.17 -10.45
CA PRO A 113 1.92 -9.51 -10.14
C PRO A 113 2.69 -10.02 -11.37
N ILE A 114 3.99 -9.77 -11.43
CA ILE A 114 4.89 -10.42 -12.37
C ILE A 114 5.11 -11.87 -11.90
N LEU A 115 4.30 -12.80 -12.40
CA LEU A 115 4.20 -14.18 -11.89
C LEU A 115 5.55 -14.91 -11.85
N SER A 116 6.41 -14.72 -12.85
CA SER A 116 7.72 -15.38 -12.95
C SER A 116 8.64 -15.06 -11.77
N THR A 117 8.46 -13.92 -11.11
CA THR A 117 9.31 -13.50 -10.00
C THR A 117 9.01 -14.22 -8.69
N TRP A 118 7.90 -14.95 -8.62
CA TRP A 118 7.46 -15.69 -7.44
C TRP A 118 8.03 -17.11 -7.35
N PHE A 119 8.62 -17.60 -8.45
CA PHE A 119 9.18 -18.95 -8.48
C PHE A 119 10.49 -19.05 -7.71
N ASP A 120 10.77 -20.26 -7.21
CA ASP A 120 12.03 -20.70 -6.59
C ASP A 120 12.45 -19.89 -5.35
N ARG A 121 11.49 -19.25 -4.68
CA ARG A 121 11.72 -18.44 -3.48
C ARG A 121 11.06 -19.04 -2.24
N PRO A 122 11.65 -18.87 -1.05
CA PRO A 122 10.99 -19.21 0.20
C PRO A 122 9.79 -18.27 0.42
N LEU A 123 8.60 -18.85 0.56
CA LEU A 123 7.35 -18.15 0.78
C LEU A 123 6.72 -18.53 2.12
N SER A 124 5.88 -17.65 2.64
CA SER A 124 5.02 -17.89 3.77
C SER A 124 3.65 -17.23 3.59
N PHE A 125 2.84 -17.20 4.63
CA PHE A 125 1.56 -16.52 4.61
C PHE A 125 1.37 -15.57 5.80
N SER A 126 0.55 -14.54 5.56
CA SER A 126 0.15 -13.55 6.55
C SER A 126 -1.27 -13.11 6.30
N GLY A 127 -2.00 -12.72 7.35
CA GLY A 127 -3.36 -12.23 7.21
C GLY A 127 -4.16 -12.29 8.49
N ARG A 128 -5.46 -12.58 8.36
CA ARG A 128 -6.38 -12.71 9.50
C ARG A 128 -7.18 -14.00 9.46
N VAL A 129 -7.55 -14.49 10.65
CA VAL A 129 -8.33 -15.72 10.84
C VAL A 129 -9.52 -15.40 11.73
N PHE A 130 -10.69 -15.88 11.36
CA PHE A 130 -11.92 -15.72 12.12
C PHE A 130 -12.31 -17.02 12.80
N VAL A 131 -12.55 -16.92 14.10
CA VAL A 131 -12.92 -18.02 14.99
C VAL A 131 -14.30 -17.76 15.57
N GLU A 132 -15.05 -18.81 15.75
CA GLU A 132 -16.40 -18.79 16.35
C GLU A 132 -16.42 -18.00 17.66
N SER A 133 -17.47 -17.23 17.86
CA SER A 133 -17.81 -16.53 19.10
C SER A 133 -19.30 -16.69 19.41
N ASP A 134 -19.75 -16.28 20.58
CA ASP A 134 -21.14 -16.31 20.96
C ASP A 134 -22.04 -15.34 20.16
N ASN A 135 -21.44 -14.36 19.49
CA ASN A 135 -22.15 -13.41 18.65
C ASN A 135 -21.76 -13.61 17.18
N ALA A 136 -22.69 -14.07 16.36
CA ALA A 136 -22.47 -14.34 14.94
C ALA A 136 -21.98 -13.11 14.14
N LEU A 137 -22.37 -11.88 14.53
CA LEU A 137 -21.93 -10.64 13.89
C LEU A 137 -20.56 -10.14 14.38
N LYS A 138 -19.99 -10.79 15.41
CA LYS A 138 -18.70 -10.42 16.02
C LYS A 138 -17.82 -11.65 16.20
N PRO A 139 -17.43 -12.35 15.12
CA PRO A 139 -16.51 -13.47 15.23
C PRO A 139 -15.20 -13.00 15.87
N LYS A 140 -14.55 -13.88 16.61
CA LYS A 140 -13.26 -13.58 17.20
C LYS A 140 -12.20 -13.57 16.12
N LYS A 141 -11.44 -12.48 16.04
CA LYS A 141 -10.44 -12.24 15.00
C LYS A 141 -9.02 -12.38 15.55
N TYR A 142 -8.16 -13.02 14.78
CA TYR A 142 -6.73 -13.15 15.03
C TYR A 142 -5.95 -12.71 13.79
N PHE A 143 -4.87 -11.96 14.01
CA PHE A 143 -3.88 -11.69 12.99
C PHE A 143 -2.76 -12.72 13.08
N ILE A 144 -2.29 -13.18 11.94
CA ILE A 144 -1.24 -14.18 11.84
C ILE A 144 -0.20 -13.79 10.79
N ASN A 145 1.05 -13.80 11.20
CA ASN A 145 2.21 -13.88 10.32
C ASN A 145 2.91 -15.20 10.64
N TYR A 146 2.92 -16.13 9.68
CA TYR A 146 3.62 -17.39 9.87
C TYR A 146 5.10 -17.21 9.54
N ASP A 147 5.88 -16.86 10.53
CA ASP A 147 7.27 -16.44 10.41
C ASP A 147 8.25 -17.63 10.22
N LYS A 148 7.97 -18.48 9.21
CA LYS A 148 8.82 -19.59 8.77
C LYS A 148 8.75 -19.76 7.26
N ASP A 149 9.82 -20.26 6.67
CA ASP A 149 9.83 -20.70 5.28
C ASP A 149 8.94 -21.94 5.15
N LEU A 150 7.80 -21.80 4.49
CA LEU A 150 6.78 -22.86 4.46
C LEU A 150 6.50 -23.36 3.04
N PHE A 151 6.53 -22.48 2.06
CA PHE A 151 6.12 -22.76 0.70
C PHE A 151 7.21 -22.45 -0.31
N ILE A 152 7.13 -23.11 -1.46
CA ILE A 152 7.88 -22.77 -2.67
C ILE A 152 7.03 -23.04 -3.89
N ILE A 153 7.10 -22.19 -4.91
CA ILE A 153 6.57 -22.45 -6.24
C ILE A 153 7.73 -22.91 -7.11
N PRO A 154 7.94 -24.22 -7.32
CA PRO A 154 9.13 -24.70 -8.01
C PRO A 154 8.99 -24.52 -9.54
N SER A 155 10.02 -23.97 -10.17
CA SER A 155 10.12 -23.96 -11.63
C SER A 155 10.23 -25.37 -12.22
N LEU A 156 9.66 -25.56 -13.41
CA LEU A 156 9.95 -26.76 -14.19
C LEU A 156 11.39 -26.69 -14.70
N CYS A 157 12.16 -27.76 -14.50
CA CYS A 157 13.58 -27.74 -14.87
C CYS A 157 13.78 -27.54 -16.39
N ILE A 158 14.92 -26.94 -16.75
CA ILE A 158 15.26 -26.61 -18.15
C ILE A 158 15.17 -27.81 -19.10
N HIS A 159 15.48 -29.03 -18.64
CA HIS A 159 15.44 -30.24 -19.46
C HIS A 159 14.02 -30.65 -19.85
N GLN A 160 13.02 -30.27 -19.07
CA GLN A 160 11.60 -30.52 -19.34
C GLN A 160 10.88 -29.32 -19.96
N ASN A 161 11.56 -28.15 -20.03
CA ASN A 161 11.04 -26.92 -20.60
C ASN A 161 12.15 -26.10 -21.29
N ARG A 162 12.68 -26.63 -22.42
CA ARG A 162 13.84 -26.03 -23.09
C ARG A 162 13.57 -24.64 -23.68
N GLY A 163 12.31 -24.34 -24.01
CA GLY A 163 11.91 -23.04 -24.56
C GLY A 163 11.60 -21.97 -23.48
N VAL A 164 11.87 -22.22 -22.19
CA VAL A 164 11.51 -21.29 -21.13
C VAL A 164 12.12 -19.90 -21.30
N ASN A 165 13.33 -19.81 -21.86
CA ASN A 165 14.03 -18.55 -22.09
C ASN A 165 13.57 -17.83 -23.38
N ASP A 166 12.83 -18.49 -24.24
CA ASP A 166 12.25 -17.92 -25.47
C ASP A 166 10.87 -17.26 -25.24
N GLY A 167 10.40 -17.30 -24.00
CA GLY A 167 9.11 -16.79 -23.52
C GLY A 167 8.13 -17.90 -23.18
N MET A 168 7.66 -17.92 -21.95
CA MET A 168 6.68 -18.88 -21.47
C MET A 168 5.46 -18.15 -20.92
N ALA A 169 4.27 -18.51 -21.45
CA ALA A 169 3.01 -18.08 -20.82
C ALA A 169 2.79 -18.87 -19.53
N ILE A 170 2.78 -18.20 -18.41
CA ILE A 170 2.52 -18.79 -17.09
C ILE A 170 1.01 -18.89 -16.87
N ASN A 171 0.51 -20.07 -16.60
CA ASN A 171 -0.89 -20.30 -16.23
C ASN A 171 -1.02 -20.23 -14.70
N ALA A 172 -1.70 -19.20 -14.22
CA ALA A 172 -1.85 -18.93 -12.77
C ALA A 172 -2.54 -20.09 -12.02
N GLN A 173 -3.47 -20.83 -12.65
CA GLN A 173 -4.17 -21.94 -11.98
C GLN A 173 -3.35 -23.25 -11.95
N LYS A 174 -2.34 -23.37 -12.79
CA LYS A 174 -1.57 -24.61 -12.94
C LYS A 174 -0.14 -24.46 -12.43
N ASP A 175 0.54 -23.37 -12.79
CA ASP A 175 1.98 -23.25 -12.66
C ASP A 175 2.41 -22.55 -11.36
N THR A 176 1.50 -21.80 -10.70
CA THR A 176 1.82 -20.99 -9.52
C THR A 176 1.31 -21.57 -8.19
N LEU A 177 1.04 -22.88 -8.15
CA LEU A 177 0.57 -23.53 -6.93
C LEU A 177 1.74 -23.85 -5.98
N PRO A 178 1.78 -23.28 -4.76
CA PRO A 178 2.90 -23.48 -3.85
C PRO A 178 2.90 -24.89 -3.26
N LEU A 179 4.07 -25.52 -3.29
CA LEU A 179 4.36 -26.78 -2.64
C LEU A 179 4.57 -26.55 -1.13
N VAL A 180 3.94 -27.41 -0.32
CA VAL A 180 3.98 -27.31 1.14
C VAL A 180 4.81 -28.43 1.78
N THR A 181 4.50 -29.69 1.44
CA THR A 181 5.10 -30.87 2.05
C THR A 181 4.86 -32.11 1.20
N ILE A 182 5.55 -33.17 1.54
CA ILE A 182 5.33 -34.53 1.01
C ILE A 182 4.80 -35.38 2.17
N THR A 183 3.71 -36.11 1.92
CA THR A 183 3.10 -37.04 2.87
C THR A 183 2.80 -38.36 2.16
N ASP A 184 2.57 -39.43 2.92
CA ASP A 184 2.00 -40.64 2.35
C ASP A 184 0.62 -40.35 1.78
N ASP A 185 0.19 -41.10 0.79
CA ASP A 185 -1.12 -40.88 0.08
C ASP A 185 -2.34 -40.87 1.02
N LYS A 186 -2.18 -41.38 2.25
CA LYS A 186 -3.22 -41.41 3.29
C LYS A 186 -3.24 -40.18 4.21
N GLU A 187 -2.15 -39.40 4.26
CA GLU A 187 -2.07 -38.19 5.07
C GLU A 187 -2.13 -36.95 4.16
N LYS A 188 -3.05 -36.07 4.47
CA LYS A 188 -3.17 -34.78 3.77
C LYS A 188 -2.71 -33.66 4.68
N PHE A 189 -2.06 -32.67 4.09
CA PHE A 189 -1.85 -31.38 4.78
C PHE A 189 -3.19 -30.66 4.90
N TYR A 190 -3.48 -30.13 6.06
CA TYR A 190 -4.65 -29.29 6.31
C TYR A 190 -4.23 -27.96 6.88
N LEU A 191 -4.51 -26.88 6.13
CA LEU A 191 -4.17 -25.50 6.53
C LEU A 191 -4.85 -25.14 7.85
N LYS A 192 -6.14 -25.46 8.02
CA LYS A 192 -6.88 -25.20 9.27
C LYS A 192 -6.22 -25.85 10.50
N LYS A 193 -5.65 -27.05 10.36
CA LYS A 193 -4.92 -27.72 11.44
C LYS A 193 -3.66 -26.95 11.83
N LEU A 194 -2.92 -26.41 10.83
CA LEU A 194 -1.75 -25.56 11.08
C LEU A 194 -2.16 -24.26 11.79
N LEU A 195 -3.22 -23.60 11.32
CA LEU A 195 -3.76 -22.38 11.93
C LEU A 195 -4.24 -22.64 13.36
N ALA A 196 -4.97 -23.72 13.59
CA ALA A 196 -5.46 -24.11 14.93
C ALA A 196 -4.31 -24.30 15.94
N LYS A 197 -3.24 -24.99 15.50
CA LYS A 197 -2.01 -25.15 16.30
C LYS A 197 -1.34 -23.83 16.62
N GLN A 198 -1.19 -22.97 15.62
CA GLN A 198 -0.52 -21.66 15.77
C GLN A 198 -1.31 -20.72 16.67
N LEU A 199 -2.64 -20.69 16.54
CA LEU A 199 -3.54 -19.81 17.30
C LEU A 199 -3.96 -20.42 18.64
N LYS A 200 -3.62 -21.69 18.92
CA LYS A 200 -4.03 -22.45 20.14
C LYS A 200 -5.56 -22.50 20.29
N VAL A 201 -6.26 -22.74 19.19
CA VAL A 201 -7.71 -22.91 19.14
C VAL A 201 -8.07 -24.28 18.57
N LYS A 202 -9.32 -24.73 18.75
CA LYS A 202 -9.79 -25.96 18.11
C LYS A 202 -10.03 -25.72 16.63
N GLU A 203 -9.71 -26.71 15.79
CA GLU A 203 -9.80 -26.63 14.32
C GLU A 203 -11.24 -26.36 13.84
N ASP A 204 -12.22 -27.03 14.45
CA ASP A 204 -13.64 -26.88 14.15
C ASP A 204 -14.20 -25.48 14.47
N LYS A 205 -13.50 -24.70 15.29
CA LYS A 205 -13.86 -23.32 15.63
C LYS A 205 -13.36 -22.29 14.61
N ILE A 206 -12.46 -22.66 13.70
CA ILE A 206 -12.00 -21.75 12.63
C ILE A 206 -13.07 -21.69 11.56
N LEU A 207 -13.72 -20.53 11.42
CA LEU A 207 -14.78 -20.29 10.44
C LEU A 207 -14.23 -19.96 9.06
N SER A 208 -13.31 -18.99 8.99
CA SER A 208 -12.74 -18.51 7.74
C SER A 208 -11.38 -17.82 7.96
N TYR A 209 -10.74 -17.42 6.88
CA TYR A 209 -9.48 -16.68 6.89
C TYR A 209 -9.34 -15.85 5.61
N ASP A 210 -8.56 -14.77 5.71
CA ASP A 210 -8.03 -13.99 4.60
C ASP A 210 -6.50 -14.04 4.71
N LEU A 211 -5.83 -14.83 3.86
CA LEU A 211 -4.40 -15.09 3.94
C LEU A 211 -3.70 -14.80 2.61
N ASN A 212 -2.69 -13.93 2.67
CA ASN A 212 -1.83 -13.57 1.55
C ASN A 212 -0.52 -14.40 1.60
N LEU A 213 -0.03 -14.86 0.47
CA LEU A 213 1.36 -15.32 0.34
C LEU A 213 2.31 -14.12 0.34
N TYR A 214 3.50 -14.31 0.89
CA TYR A 214 4.57 -13.32 0.79
C TYR A 214 5.95 -13.97 0.70
N SER A 215 6.90 -13.26 0.06
CA SER A 215 8.30 -13.68 0.02
C SER A 215 8.98 -13.43 1.37
N ARG A 216 9.75 -14.40 1.83
CA ARG A 216 10.52 -14.33 3.08
C ARG A 216 11.83 -13.54 2.93
N GLU A 217 12.19 -13.15 1.73
CA GLU A 217 13.40 -12.37 1.48
C GLU A 217 13.28 -10.97 2.07
N LYS A 218 14.25 -10.60 2.90
CA LYS A 218 14.31 -9.31 3.57
C LYS A 218 14.80 -8.20 2.64
N GLY A 219 14.36 -6.97 2.91
CA GLY A 219 14.81 -5.79 2.21
C GLY A 219 16.27 -5.45 2.49
N CYS A 220 16.92 -4.80 1.54
CA CYS A 220 18.30 -4.35 1.67
C CYS A 220 18.58 -3.07 0.89
N LEU A 221 19.67 -2.41 1.24
CA LEU A 221 20.30 -1.43 0.37
C LEU A 221 21.13 -2.17 -0.68
N LEU A 222 21.15 -1.65 -1.90
CA LEU A 222 21.79 -2.24 -3.07
C LEU A 222 22.50 -1.15 -3.88
N GLY A 223 23.49 -1.56 -4.69
CA GLY A 223 24.29 -0.67 -5.53
C GLY A 223 25.67 -0.42 -4.95
N ALA A 224 26.57 0.09 -5.78
CA ALA A 224 27.97 0.33 -5.40
C ALA A 224 28.10 1.40 -4.30
N ASN A 225 27.11 2.30 -4.17
CA ASN A 225 27.07 3.37 -3.20
C ASN A 225 25.83 3.24 -2.27
N GLU A 226 25.20 2.07 -2.21
CA GLU A 226 23.96 1.85 -1.45
C GLU A 226 22.82 2.82 -1.85
N GLU A 227 22.78 3.20 -3.12
CA GLU A 227 21.85 4.20 -3.66
C GLU A 227 20.44 3.64 -3.96
N PHE A 228 20.25 2.31 -3.93
CA PHE A 228 18.99 1.65 -4.21
C PHE A 228 18.42 0.98 -2.97
N ILE A 229 17.09 0.92 -2.93
CA ILE A 229 16.30 0.13 -1.97
C ILE A 229 15.76 -1.06 -2.73
N SER A 230 16.09 -2.28 -2.30
CA SER A 230 15.56 -3.50 -2.89
C SER A 230 14.72 -4.25 -1.86
N VAL A 231 13.41 -4.27 -2.07
CA VAL A 231 12.42 -4.94 -1.20
C VAL A 231 11.11 -5.11 -1.98
N GLY A 232 10.27 -6.06 -1.62
CA GLY A 232 8.91 -6.16 -2.21
C GLY A 232 7.97 -5.10 -1.63
N ARG A 233 6.84 -4.86 -2.30
CA ARG A 233 5.77 -3.98 -1.80
C ARG A 233 6.20 -2.50 -1.58
N LEU A 234 7.23 -2.04 -2.31
CA LEU A 234 7.50 -0.60 -2.39
C LEU A 234 6.28 0.13 -2.94
N ASP A 235 5.66 -0.47 -3.93
CA ASP A 235 4.31 -0.19 -4.36
C ASP A 235 3.32 -0.90 -3.41
N ASN A 236 2.63 -0.19 -2.50
CA ASN A 236 2.73 1.26 -2.30
C ASN A 236 3.08 1.60 -0.83
N LEU A 237 3.68 0.63 -0.09
CA LEU A 237 4.06 0.83 1.31
C LEU A 237 5.13 1.95 1.49
N ALA A 238 5.91 2.23 0.45
CA ALA A 238 6.84 3.35 0.49
C ALA A 238 6.11 4.71 0.57
N ALA A 239 5.01 4.87 -0.18
CA ALA A 239 4.18 6.06 -0.12
C ALA A 239 3.52 6.20 1.25
N LEU A 240 2.84 5.15 1.73
CA LEU A 240 2.22 5.14 3.05
C LEU A 240 3.21 5.50 4.17
N HIS A 241 4.42 4.92 4.12
CA HIS A 241 5.48 5.20 5.08
C HIS A 241 5.90 6.67 5.04
N ALA A 242 6.15 7.24 3.85
CA ALA A 242 6.53 8.65 3.71
C ALA A 242 5.46 9.59 4.27
N GLU A 243 4.19 9.30 4.02
CA GLU A 243 3.03 10.04 4.53
C GLU A 243 2.91 9.98 6.03
N LEU A 244 2.97 8.77 6.61
CA LEU A 244 2.91 8.56 8.05
C LEU A 244 4.06 9.29 8.76
N MET A 245 5.30 9.15 8.25
CA MET A 245 6.46 9.81 8.84
C MET A 245 6.37 11.33 8.71
N SER A 246 5.84 11.85 7.61
CA SER A 246 5.58 13.28 7.45
C SER A 246 4.55 13.80 8.43
N LEU A 247 3.47 13.04 8.68
CA LEU A 247 2.42 13.42 9.63
C LEU A 247 2.93 13.41 11.08
N VAL A 248 3.63 12.34 11.49
CA VAL A 248 4.10 12.19 12.88
C VAL A 248 5.25 13.11 13.22
N ASP A 249 6.09 13.49 12.26
CA ASP A 249 7.19 14.44 12.42
C ASP A 249 6.74 15.90 12.24
N ASN A 250 5.49 16.16 11.80
CA ASN A 250 4.99 17.51 11.58
C ASN A 250 4.90 18.29 12.89
N LYS A 251 5.71 19.34 12.99
CA LYS A 251 5.73 20.27 14.13
C LYS A 251 4.83 21.49 13.93
N ASP A 252 4.44 21.77 12.69
CA ASP A 252 3.48 22.82 12.39
C ASP A 252 2.08 22.36 12.82
N LYS A 253 1.44 23.16 13.65
CA LYS A 253 0.12 22.88 14.21
C LYS A 253 -0.98 23.73 13.56
N LYS A 254 -0.66 24.43 12.48
CA LYS A 254 -1.58 25.35 11.84
C LYS A 254 -2.70 24.60 11.10
N ASN A 255 -2.32 23.64 10.27
CA ASN A 255 -3.21 22.94 9.36
C ASN A 255 -3.78 21.64 9.92
N THR A 256 -4.98 21.27 9.48
CA THR A 256 -5.53 19.93 9.66
C THR A 256 -4.98 19.04 8.56
N CYS A 257 -4.10 18.11 8.93
CA CYS A 257 -3.44 17.19 8.02
C CYS A 257 -4.05 15.81 8.14
N VAL A 258 -4.22 15.13 7.00
CA VAL A 258 -4.84 13.80 6.91
C VAL A 258 -3.95 12.90 6.06
N VAL A 259 -3.70 11.68 6.54
CA VAL A 259 -3.07 10.58 5.80
C VAL A 259 -4.09 9.48 5.62
N VAL A 260 -4.18 8.93 4.42
CA VAL A 260 -5.11 7.86 4.07
C VAL A 260 -4.34 6.70 3.45
N GLY A 261 -4.37 5.54 4.07
CA GLY A 261 -3.95 4.27 3.47
C GLY A 261 -5.19 3.47 3.09
N TYR A 262 -5.54 3.45 1.81
CA TYR A 262 -6.63 2.63 1.27
C TYR A 262 -6.18 1.17 1.12
N ASP A 263 -7.14 0.27 0.97
CA ASP A 263 -6.90 -1.11 0.59
C ASP A 263 -7.60 -1.41 -0.76
N ASN A 264 -7.20 -2.51 -1.40
CA ASN A 264 -7.77 -2.99 -2.65
C ASN A 264 -7.59 -2.08 -3.87
N GLU A 265 -6.57 -1.20 -3.87
CA GLU A 265 -6.22 -0.40 -5.04
C GLU A 265 -5.94 -1.31 -6.24
N GLU A 266 -5.14 -2.33 -6.04
CA GLU A 266 -4.62 -3.27 -7.05
C GLU A 266 -5.71 -4.11 -7.77
N ILE A 267 -6.93 -4.05 -7.25
CA ILE A 267 -8.11 -4.74 -7.81
C ILE A 267 -9.28 -3.79 -8.07
N GLY A 268 -9.02 -2.47 -8.11
CA GLY A 268 -9.98 -1.45 -8.53
C GLY A 268 -10.73 -0.74 -7.42
N SER A 269 -10.28 -0.81 -6.15
CA SER A 269 -10.79 -0.01 -5.01
C SER A 269 -12.24 -0.24 -4.60
N ASN A 270 -12.93 -1.28 -5.12
CA ASN A 270 -14.36 -1.54 -4.89
C ASN A 270 -14.61 -2.26 -3.55
N SER A 271 -14.34 -1.58 -2.43
CA SER A 271 -14.60 -2.09 -1.08
C SER A 271 -14.83 -0.93 -0.10
N ILE A 272 -15.30 -1.22 1.12
CA ILE A 272 -15.51 -0.17 2.14
C ILE A 272 -14.19 0.49 2.58
N GLN A 273 -13.07 -0.20 2.48
CA GLN A 273 -11.72 0.29 2.77
C GLN A 273 -10.97 0.81 1.54
N GLY A 274 -11.55 0.69 0.35
CA GLY A 274 -10.99 1.18 -0.91
C GLY A 274 -11.37 2.64 -1.20
N ALA A 275 -10.69 3.23 -2.18
CA ALA A 275 -10.93 4.61 -2.59
C ALA A 275 -12.29 4.83 -3.26
N ASP A 276 -12.91 3.79 -3.83
CA ASP A 276 -14.26 3.83 -4.40
C ASP A 276 -15.35 3.60 -3.32
N SER A 277 -15.18 4.26 -2.21
CA SER A 277 -16.15 4.28 -1.12
C SER A 277 -16.31 5.68 -0.54
N PRO A 278 -17.44 6.00 0.10
CA PRO A 278 -17.64 7.27 0.77
C PRO A 278 -16.86 7.39 2.09
N THR A 279 -16.00 6.45 2.42
CA THR A 279 -15.35 6.37 3.74
C THR A 279 -14.56 7.64 4.08
N LEU A 280 -13.67 8.11 3.19
CA LEU A 280 -12.95 9.37 3.44
C LEU A 280 -13.91 10.54 3.62
N LYS A 281 -14.93 10.69 2.75
CA LYS A 281 -15.96 11.72 2.84
C LYS A 281 -16.62 11.69 4.22
N ASN A 282 -17.08 10.53 4.66
CA ASN A 282 -17.76 10.35 5.94
C ASN A 282 -16.84 10.71 7.12
N ILE A 283 -15.56 10.35 7.05
CA ILE A 283 -14.56 10.70 8.08
C ILE A 283 -14.36 12.22 8.14
N LEU A 284 -14.21 12.91 7.00
CA LEU A 284 -14.08 14.37 6.97
C LEU A 284 -15.34 15.09 7.46
N GLU A 285 -16.54 14.57 7.16
CA GLU A 285 -17.81 15.06 7.74
C GLU A 285 -17.85 14.89 9.25
N ARG A 286 -17.42 13.73 9.78
CA ARG A 286 -17.35 13.50 11.23
C ARG A 286 -16.35 14.43 11.92
N ILE A 287 -15.20 14.71 11.29
CA ILE A 287 -14.23 15.69 11.79
C ILE A 287 -14.88 17.08 11.84
N SER A 288 -15.52 17.51 10.76
CA SER A 288 -16.21 18.81 10.72
C SER A 288 -17.31 18.92 11.78
N ASN A 289 -18.13 17.90 11.93
CA ASN A 289 -19.20 17.87 12.94
C ASN A 289 -18.64 17.93 14.37
N ALA A 290 -17.60 17.13 14.69
CA ALA A 290 -16.96 17.14 16.01
C ALA A 290 -16.27 18.49 16.31
N MET A 291 -15.81 19.21 15.26
CA MET A 291 -15.24 20.54 15.34
C MET A 291 -16.32 21.66 15.23
N LYS A 292 -17.60 21.30 15.21
CA LYS A 292 -18.77 22.21 15.19
C LYS A 292 -18.81 23.13 13.95
N LEU A 293 -18.38 22.65 12.79
CA LEU A 293 -18.57 23.33 11.52
C LEU A 293 -20.03 23.15 11.07
N SER A 294 -20.62 24.23 10.52
CA SER A 294 -21.89 24.13 9.80
C SER A 294 -21.70 23.35 8.49
N PHE A 295 -22.83 22.95 7.86
CA PHE A 295 -22.79 22.33 6.53
C PHE A 295 -22.03 23.21 5.52
N GLU A 296 -22.36 24.52 5.47
CA GLU A 296 -21.70 25.47 4.58
C GLU A 296 -20.19 25.57 4.85
N GLU A 297 -19.79 25.62 6.12
CA GLU A 297 -18.39 25.64 6.50
C GLU A 297 -17.65 24.34 6.14
N HIS A 298 -18.34 23.21 6.17
CA HIS A 298 -17.79 21.95 5.68
C HIS A 298 -17.55 21.98 4.17
N GLN A 299 -18.51 22.51 3.36
CA GLN A 299 -18.33 22.66 1.91
C GLN A 299 -17.17 23.62 1.58
N GLN A 300 -17.03 24.71 2.32
CA GLN A 300 -15.87 25.62 2.22
C GLN A 300 -14.57 24.91 2.55
N ALA A 301 -14.56 24.06 3.59
CA ALA A 301 -13.39 23.26 3.97
C ALA A 301 -12.97 22.32 2.82
N LEU A 302 -13.90 21.60 2.21
CA LEU A 302 -13.62 20.72 1.06
C LEU A 302 -13.06 21.51 -0.12
N SER A 303 -13.66 22.68 -0.43
CA SER A 303 -13.20 23.53 -1.55
C SER A 303 -11.81 24.15 -1.33
N ASN A 304 -11.40 24.35 -0.07
CA ASN A 304 -10.08 24.84 0.31
C ASN A 304 -9.07 23.72 0.57
N SER A 305 -9.49 22.46 0.38
CA SER A 305 -8.63 21.29 0.59
C SER A 305 -7.82 20.97 -0.66
N PHE A 306 -6.73 20.24 -0.44
CA PHE A 306 -5.91 19.68 -1.51
C PHE A 306 -5.47 18.26 -1.17
N VAL A 307 -5.48 17.36 -2.16
CA VAL A 307 -5.05 15.97 -2.01
C VAL A 307 -3.83 15.66 -2.87
N ILE A 308 -2.86 15.02 -2.28
CA ILE A 308 -1.78 14.31 -2.95
C ILE A 308 -2.21 12.84 -3.01
N SER A 309 -2.55 12.35 -4.19
CA SER A 309 -2.69 10.93 -4.50
C SER A 309 -1.29 10.39 -4.79
N ASN A 310 -0.77 9.62 -3.86
CA ASN A 310 0.62 9.22 -3.85
C ASN A 310 0.73 7.72 -4.13
N ASP A 311 1.17 7.41 -5.34
CA ASP A 311 1.25 6.05 -5.84
C ASP A 311 2.45 5.92 -6.77
N ALA A 312 3.17 4.78 -6.70
CA ALA A 312 4.43 4.57 -7.39
C ALA A 312 4.38 4.96 -8.88
N ALA A 313 5.49 5.41 -9.42
CA ALA A 313 5.65 5.79 -10.81
C ALA A 313 6.67 4.88 -11.51
N HIS A 314 6.60 4.80 -12.84
CA HIS A 314 7.60 4.08 -13.61
C HIS A 314 8.88 4.91 -13.76
N SER A 315 10.04 4.29 -13.48
CA SER A 315 11.33 4.82 -13.91
C SER A 315 11.63 4.39 -15.33
N ILE A 316 12.44 5.18 -16.06
CA ILE A 316 13.08 4.70 -17.31
C ILE A 316 13.86 3.43 -17.00
N HIS A 317 13.68 2.40 -17.84
CA HIS A 317 14.39 1.13 -17.67
C HIS A 317 15.65 1.10 -18.52
N PRO A 318 16.86 0.86 -17.95
CA PRO A 318 18.12 0.99 -18.67
C PRO A 318 18.25 0.06 -19.89
N ASN A 319 17.57 -1.08 -19.89
CA ASN A 319 17.59 -2.05 -20.99
C ASN A 319 16.42 -1.89 -21.98
N TYR A 320 15.46 -0.96 -21.73
CA TYR A 320 14.25 -0.78 -22.51
C TYR A 320 13.87 0.70 -22.59
N LEU A 321 14.83 1.54 -23.06
CA LEU A 321 14.64 3.00 -23.12
C LEU A 321 13.44 3.39 -23.99
N GLU A 322 13.18 2.62 -25.03
CA GLU A 322 12.09 2.82 -25.98
C GLU A 322 10.68 2.62 -25.38
N LYS A 323 10.58 2.11 -24.15
CA LYS A 323 9.31 1.96 -23.44
C LYS A 323 8.84 3.25 -22.77
N SER A 324 9.71 4.24 -22.63
CA SER A 324 9.39 5.54 -22.03
C SER A 324 8.99 6.58 -23.09
N ASP A 325 8.27 7.63 -22.67
CA ASP A 325 8.05 8.82 -23.47
C ASP A 325 9.41 9.53 -23.70
N PRO A 326 9.74 10.02 -24.91
CA PRO A 326 11.09 10.50 -25.23
C PRO A 326 11.48 11.82 -24.53
N THR A 327 10.55 12.53 -23.90
CA THR A 327 10.79 13.83 -23.26
C THR A 327 10.41 13.88 -21.77
N ASN A 328 9.74 12.84 -21.27
CA ASN A 328 9.29 12.73 -19.89
C ASN A 328 9.77 11.40 -19.29
N GLU A 329 11.06 11.33 -19.00
CA GLU A 329 11.79 10.12 -18.61
C GLU A 329 12.22 10.18 -17.14
N PRO A 330 11.37 9.79 -16.19
CA PRO A 330 11.75 9.76 -14.77
C PRO A 330 12.88 8.76 -14.51
N LYS A 331 13.82 9.16 -13.65
CA LYS A 331 14.98 8.35 -13.25
C LYS A 331 14.95 8.11 -11.76
N ILE A 332 15.40 6.93 -11.32
CA ILE A 332 15.63 6.64 -9.91
C ILE A 332 16.67 7.63 -9.34
N ASN A 333 16.45 8.07 -8.12
CA ASN A 333 17.25 9.05 -7.38
C ASN A 333 17.26 10.48 -7.95
N ALA A 334 16.30 10.80 -8.81
CA ALA A 334 16.13 12.16 -9.33
C ALA A 334 14.91 12.90 -8.73
N GLY A 335 14.28 12.33 -7.72
CA GLY A 335 13.17 12.91 -6.95
C GLY A 335 11.80 12.37 -7.33
N PRO A 336 10.76 12.72 -6.53
CA PRO A 336 9.38 12.34 -6.79
C PRO A 336 8.91 12.75 -8.18
N VAL A 337 7.95 12.02 -8.70
CA VAL A 337 7.43 12.14 -10.07
C VAL A 337 5.99 12.64 -10.03
N ILE A 338 5.69 13.73 -10.73
CA ILE A 338 4.33 14.16 -11.02
C ILE A 338 3.81 13.33 -12.20
N LYS A 339 2.69 12.62 -12.01
CA LYS A 339 2.06 11.78 -13.05
C LYS A 339 0.99 12.57 -13.77
N MET A 340 1.02 12.63 -15.11
CA MET A 340 0.05 13.33 -15.96
C MET A 340 -0.50 12.41 -17.05
N ALA A 341 -1.79 12.52 -17.33
CA ALA A 341 -2.44 11.82 -18.43
C ALA A 341 -3.59 12.62 -19.01
N ALA A 342 -3.67 12.68 -20.34
CA ALA A 342 -4.72 13.39 -21.04
C ALA A 342 -6.12 12.74 -20.85
N ASN A 343 -6.16 11.42 -20.66
CA ASN A 343 -7.39 10.65 -20.44
C ASN A 343 -7.88 10.67 -18.98
N LYS A 344 -7.24 11.47 -18.12
CA LYS A 344 -7.57 11.58 -16.69
C LYS A 344 -7.48 10.26 -15.90
N SER A 345 -6.62 9.35 -16.31
CA SER A 345 -6.20 8.24 -15.45
C SER A 345 -5.35 8.71 -14.25
N TYR A 346 -4.92 9.98 -14.27
CA TYR A 346 -4.37 10.75 -13.14
C TYR A 346 -5.15 12.07 -13.02
N ILE A 347 -5.40 12.55 -11.80
CA ILE A 347 -6.15 13.78 -11.55
C ILE A 347 -5.37 15.05 -11.87
N THR A 348 -4.06 14.94 -12.02
CA THR A 348 -3.15 16.07 -12.24
C THR A 348 -3.60 16.95 -13.42
N ASP A 349 -3.53 18.25 -13.20
CA ASP A 349 -3.68 19.28 -14.22
C ASP A 349 -2.60 20.36 -14.07
N GLY A 350 -2.65 21.41 -14.91
CA GLY A 350 -1.69 22.50 -14.85
C GLY A 350 -1.71 23.29 -13.55
N TYR A 351 -2.87 23.43 -12.91
CA TYR A 351 -3.01 24.09 -11.62
C TYR A 351 -2.34 23.27 -10.50
N SER A 352 -2.74 22.02 -10.35
CA SER A 352 -2.24 21.16 -9.29
C SER A 352 -0.74 20.89 -9.44
N LYS A 353 -0.25 20.74 -10.68
CA LYS A 353 1.18 20.67 -10.99
C LYS A 353 1.91 21.92 -10.49
N SER A 354 1.40 23.13 -10.79
CA SER A 354 2.02 24.39 -10.37
C SER A 354 2.11 24.54 -8.85
N VAL A 355 1.13 24.03 -8.10
CA VAL A 355 1.15 24.00 -6.63
C VAL A 355 2.35 23.19 -6.14
N ILE A 356 2.51 21.96 -6.62
CA ILE A 356 3.60 21.08 -6.15
C ILE A 356 4.96 21.54 -6.66
N GLU A 357 5.07 22.06 -7.89
CA GLU A 357 6.31 22.64 -8.39
C GLU A 357 6.77 23.87 -7.55
N LYS A 358 5.81 24.69 -7.10
CA LYS A 358 6.12 25.81 -6.22
C LYS A 358 6.66 25.34 -4.86
N ILE A 359 6.01 24.35 -4.24
CA ILE A 359 6.47 23.74 -2.99
C ILE A 359 7.88 23.17 -3.15
N ALA A 360 8.08 22.38 -4.19
CA ALA A 360 9.36 21.71 -4.49
C ALA A 360 10.48 22.74 -4.71
N LYS A 361 10.21 23.80 -5.47
CA LYS A 361 11.15 24.90 -5.74
C LYS A 361 11.55 25.63 -4.46
N ASP A 362 10.59 26.04 -3.63
CA ASP A 362 10.85 26.79 -2.39
C ASP A 362 11.66 25.94 -1.38
N SER A 363 11.42 24.63 -1.38
CA SER A 363 12.06 23.68 -0.46
C SER A 363 13.31 23.01 -1.04
N LYS A 364 13.71 23.37 -2.27
CA LYS A 364 14.86 22.79 -3.00
C LYS A 364 14.76 21.25 -3.05
N ILE A 365 13.60 20.74 -3.43
CA ILE A 365 13.33 19.32 -3.64
C ILE A 365 13.34 19.07 -5.16
N PRO A 366 14.16 18.14 -5.66
CA PRO A 366 14.08 17.75 -7.06
C PRO A 366 12.75 17.08 -7.34
N ILE A 367 12.18 17.35 -8.52
CA ILE A 367 10.91 16.77 -8.96
C ILE A 367 10.95 16.48 -10.45
N GLN A 368 10.26 15.45 -10.87
CA GLN A 368 10.21 14.98 -12.25
C GLN A 368 8.76 14.96 -12.76
N THR A 369 8.58 14.77 -14.05
CA THR A 369 7.25 14.58 -14.67
C THR A 369 7.24 13.27 -15.43
N PHE A 370 6.15 12.53 -15.33
CA PHE A 370 5.87 11.32 -16.08
C PHE A 370 4.63 11.49 -16.95
N VAL A 371 4.73 11.05 -18.19
CA VAL A 371 3.63 10.86 -19.12
C VAL A 371 3.84 9.53 -19.81
N ASN A 372 2.79 8.76 -20.04
CA ASN A 372 2.89 7.54 -20.84
C ASN A 372 3.21 7.85 -22.29
N ARG A 373 3.90 6.92 -22.98
CA ARG A 373 3.95 6.96 -24.45
C ARG A 373 2.52 6.99 -25.00
N SER A 374 2.30 7.77 -26.06
CA SER A 374 0.96 7.96 -26.64
C SER A 374 0.35 6.67 -27.21
N ASP A 375 1.17 5.67 -27.53
CA ASP A 375 0.80 4.36 -28.06
C ASP A 375 0.67 3.27 -26.97
N VAL A 376 0.88 3.61 -25.69
CA VAL A 376 0.78 2.67 -24.56
C VAL A 376 -0.34 3.10 -23.62
N ARG A 377 -1.23 2.16 -23.30
CA ARG A 377 -2.25 2.39 -22.26
C ARG A 377 -1.58 2.29 -20.89
N GLY A 378 -1.64 3.36 -20.11
CA GLY A 378 -1.17 3.37 -18.72
C GLY A 378 -2.20 2.76 -17.75
N GLY A 379 -1.76 2.52 -16.53
CA GLY A 379 -2.62 2.24 -15.38
C GLY A 379 -3.38 3.49 -14.92
N SER A 380 -4.14 3.33 -13.86
CA SER A 380 -4.79 4.39 -13.09
C SER A 380 -4.28 4.33 -11.66
N THR A 381 -4.74 5.26 -10.81
CA THR A 381 -4.39 5.39 -9.40
C THR A 381 -5.65 5.58 -8.57
N ILE A 382 -5.50 5.65 -7.25
CA ILE A 382 -6.60 6.03 -6.34
C ILE A 382 -7.13 7.44 -6.61
N GLY A 383 -6.34 8.35 -7.20
CA GLY A 383 -6.68 9.75 -7.38
C GLY A 383 -8.02 9.99 -8.10
N PRO A 384 -8.21 9.52 -9.34
CA PRO A 384 -9.47 9.67 -10.06
C PRO A 384 -10.67 9.04 -9.35
N ILE A 385 -10.45 7.87 -8.72
CA ILE A 385 -11.49 7.14 -7.99
C ILE A 385 -11.92 7.95 -6.76
N GLN A 386 -10.95 8.35 -5.93
CA GLN A 386 -11.21 9.19 -4.75
C GLN A 386 -11.88 10.51 -5.12
N GLN A 387 -11.47 11.17 -6.22
CA GLN A 387 -12.04 12.44 -6.65
C GLN A 387 -13.50 12.29 -7.11
N SER A 388 -13.92 11.12 -7.57
CA SER A 388 -15.32 10.82 -7.87
C SER A 388 -16.19 10.73 -6.62
N GLN A 389 -15.60 10.31 -5.48
CA GLN A 389 -16.30 10.16 -4.20
C GLN A 389 -16.32 11.45 -3.37
N ILE A 390 -15.30 12.30 -3.52
CA ILE A 390 -15.20 13.56 -2.78
C ILE A 390 -14.58 14.65 -3.64
N ARG A 391 -15.28 15.80 -3.73
CA ARG A 391 -14.88 16.93 -4.56
C ARG A 391 -13.74 17.74 -3.92
N ILE A 392 -12.49 17.31 -4.14
CA ILE A 392 -11.28 18.00 -3.68
C ILE A 392 -10.30 18.10 -4.85
N LEU A 393 -9.66 19.26 -5.03
CA LEU A 393 -8.56 19.40 -6.00
C LEU A 393 -7.33 18.62 -5.55
N GLY A 394 -6.57 18.10 -6.51
CA GLY A 394 -5.41 17.29 -6.15
C GLY A 394 -4.47 16.98 -7.30
N ILE A 395 -3.50 16.15 -6.99
CA ILE A 395 -2.41 15.76 -7.87
C ILE A 395 -2.03 14.31 -7.65
N ASP A 396 -1.59 13.63 -8.69
CA ASP A 396 -0.93 12.32 -8.60
C ASP A 396 0.57 12.47 -8.63
N ILE A 397 1.23 11.97 -7.59
CA ILE A 397 2.69 11.90 -7.50
C ILE A 397 3.12 10.50 -7.10
N GLY A 398 4.42 10.18 -7.23
CA GLY A 398 4.97 8.93 -6.70
C GLY A 398 6.48 8.85 -6.77
N SER A 399 7.06 7.87 -6.10
CA SER A 399 8.47 7.52 -6.27
C SER A 399 8.67 6.69 -7.53
N PRO A 400 9.71 6.97 -8.34
CA PRO A 400 10.01 6.14 -9.51
C PRO A 400 10.57 4.78 -9.07
N LEU A 401 10.01 3.71 -9.63
CA LEU A 401 10.42 2.32 -9.37
C LEU A 401 10.84 1.61 -10.66
N LEU A 402 11.72 0.63 -10.51
CA LEU A 402 11.91 -0.47 -11.47
C LEU A 402 11.33 -1.75 -10.90
N SER A 403 10.95 -2.67 -11.79
CA SER A 403 10.35 -3.96 -11.42
C SER A 403 9.07 -3.84 -10.56
N MET A 404 8.28 -2.77 -10.76
CA MET A 404 6.97 -2.62 -10.13
C MET A 404 6.14 -3.88 -10.32
N HIS A 405 5.42 -4.33 -9.28
CA HIS A 405 4.66 -5.57 -9.22
C HIS A 405 5.49 -6.87 -9.27
N SER A 406 6.81 -6.79 -9.22
CA SER A 406 7.65 -7.95 -8.93
C SER A 406 7.52 -8.33 -7.45
N VAL A 407 7.77 -9.59 -7.12
CA VAL A 407 7.89 -10.01 -5.71
C VAL A 407 8.97 -9.22 -4.97
N ARG A 408 9.91 -8.64 -5.72
CA ARG A 408 10.98 -7.77 -5.21
C ARG A 408 11.19 -6.61 -6.19
N GLU A 409 10.99 -5.40 -5.70
CA GLU A 409 11.04 -4.15 -6.46
C GLU A 409 12.32 -3.38 -6.17
N LEU A 410 12.59 -2.35 -6.97
CA LEU A 410 13.76 -1.49 -6.83
C LEU A 410 13.37 -0.02 -6.85
N GLY A 411 13.70 0.69 -5.79
CA GLY A 411 13.47 2.13 -5.63
C GLY A 411 14.76 2.89 -5.30
N GLY A 412 14.68 4.22 -5.31
CA GLY A 412 15.79 5.13 -5.00
C GLY A 412 15.77 5.59 -3.54
N VAL A 413 16.95 5.61 -2.92
CA VAL A 413 17.15 6.15 -1.56
C VAL A 413 16.80 7.63 -1.49
N ASP A 414 17.23 8.42 -2.49
CA ASP A 414 16.95 9.85 -2.54
C ASP A 414 15.50 10.15 -2.91
N ASP A 415 14.85 9.29 -3.69
CA ASP A 415 13.45 9.46 -4.07
C ASP A 415 12.53 9.36 -2.85
N HIS A 416 12.69 8.31 -2.03
CA HIS A 416 11.89 8.15 -0.82
C HIS A 416 12.13 9.28 0.19
N TYR A 417 13.38 9.71 0.36
CA TYR A 417 13.70 10.83 1.23
C TYR A 417 13.10 12.15 0.75
N ASN A 418 13.15 12.42 -0.55
CA ASN A 418 12.58 13.61 -1.13
C ASN A 418 11.03 13.57 -1.16
N LEU A 419 10.43 12.41 -1.31
CA LEU A 419 8.98 12.25 -1.16
C LEU A 419 8.53 12.60 0.26
N TYR A 420 9.20 12.05 1.28
CA TYR A 420 8.95 12.42 2.68
C TYR A 420 9.09 13.94 2.92
N ARG A 421 10.13 14.58 2.36
CA ARG A 421 10.32 16.04 2.47
C ARG A 421 9.19 16.80 1.79
N LEU A 422 8.80 16.41 0.59
CA LEU A 422 7.75 17.07 -0.18
C LEU A 422 6.40 17.05 0.56
N ILE A 423 6.00 15.90 1.09
CA ILE A 423 4.77 15.76 1.87
C ILE A 423 4.88 16.56 3.19
N SER A 424 6.05 16.54 3.84
CA SER A 424 6.27 17.33 5.06
C SER A 424 6.11 18.83 4.82
N GLU A 425 6.59 19.36 3.68
CA GLU A 425 6.41 20.76 3.32
C GLU A 425 4.94 21.06 2.92
N PHE A 426 4.30 20.16 2.21
CA PHE A 426 2.88 20.28 1.88
C PHE A 426 1.98 20.40 3.12
N PHE A 427 2.26 19.68 4.19
CA PHE A 427 1.49 19.75 5.43
C PHE A 427 1.64 21.10 6.19
N LYS A 428 2.61 21.92 5.85
CA LYS A 428 2.84 23.24 6.48
C LYS A 428 2.13 24.41 5.78
N ILE A 429 1.60 24.22 4.56
CA ILE A 429 1.07 25.30 3.71
C ILE A 429 -0.36 25.67 4.04
#